data_e3d0782f247eb063e505842b27f80c0a
#
_entry.id   e3d0782f247eb063e505842b27f80c0a
#
_cell.length_a   1.000
_cell.length_b   1.000
_cell.length_c   1.000
_cell.angle_alpha   90.00
_cell.angle_beta   90.00
_cell.angle_gamma   90.00
#
_symmetry.space_group_name_H-M   'P 1'
#
loop_
_entity.id
_entity.type
_entity.pdbx_description
1 polymer ?
#
loop_
_entity_poly.entity_id
_entity_poly.type
_entity_poly.pdbx_seq_one_letter_code
_entity_poly.pdbx_strand_id
1 'polypeptide(L)'
;MKNTLISRREFLKDIGMIGAGVLLSASPWLSVFSEVVETSGEKCRLAIIGPGSRGRFLMSFLVRNPKVEIVALCDIYQPSIEKALELAPKAKVYDDYRKILEDKTVDAVLVATPLNSHCQIVLDAFDAGKHVFCEKSIGFTMEECFRIYSKHISTGKIFFTGQQRLFDPRYIKVMEMVHAGTFGEINAIRTFWNRNGDWRREVPSPDLERLINWRLYREYSKGLMTELACHQLQIGSWALQKLPEKVMGHGAITYWKDGREVYDNVSCIYVFDDGVKMTFDSVISNKFYGLEEQIMGNLGTVEPEKGKYFFESVPPAPGFLQMINEWENKVFDSLPFAGTSWAPETANENKGEFILGERPKSDGTSLLLEAFVEAVITRRQPERIAEEGYYASMLCLLGDQALQEERVLYFPDEYKINYLNHQAKTPQAV
;
A
#
# COMPACT_ATOMS: atom_id res chain seq x y z
N MET A 1 -7.10 -29.95 -26.31
CA MET A 1 -5.83 -29.64 -25.62
C MET A 1 -6.02 -30.04 -24.17
N LYS A 2 -5.20 -30.92 -23.64
CA LYS A 2 -5.34 -31.44 -22.27
C LYS A 2 -4.79 -30.38 -21.33
N ASN A 3 -5.65 -29.73 -20.55
CA ASN A 3 -5.24 -28.93 -19.39
C ASN A 3 -4.64 -29.89 -18.36
N THR A 4 -3.33 -29.95 -18.28
CA THR A 4 -2.62 -30.62 -17.20
C THR A 4 -2.69 -29.71 -15.98
N LEU A 5 -3.66 -29.95 -15.11
CA LEU A 5 -3.67 -29.40 -13.78
C LEU A 5 -2.41 -29.90 -13.05
N ILE A 6 -1.51 -28.99 -12.74
CA ILE A 6 -0.33 -29.29 -11.92
C ILE A 6 -0.85 -29.79 -10.58
N SER A 7 -0.39 -30.97 -10.14
CA SER A 7 -0.83 -31.53 -8.87
C SER A 7 -0.31 -30.66 -7.71
N ARG A 8 -1.11 -30.52 -6.63
CA ARG A 8 -0.75 -29.80 -5.40
C ARG A 8 0.66 -30.14 -4.90
N ARG A 9 1.10 -31.38 -5.11
CA ARG A 9 2.41 -31.89 -4.67
C ARG A 9 3.56 -31.47 -5.58
N GLU A 10 3.32 -31.26 -6.86
CA GLU A 10 4.33 -30.75 -7.81
C GLU A 10 4.52 -29.25 -7.64
N PHE A 11 3.43 -28.50 -7.47
CA PHE A 11 3.48 -27.08 -7.17
C PHE A 11 4.29 -26.77 -5.88
N LEU A 12 4.11 -27.56 -4.82
CA LEU A 12 4.85 -27.39 -3.56
C LEU A 12 6.33 -27.77 -3.67
N LYS A 13 6.71 -28.68 -4.59
CA LYS A 13 8.11 -29.02 -4.84
C LYS A 13 8.85 -27.89 -5.56
N ASP A 14 8.18 -27.20 -6.48
CA ASP A 14 8.79 -26.11 -7.25
C ASP A 14 9.02 -24.87 -6.37
N ILE A 15 8.14 -24.61 -5.39
CA ILE A 15 8.31 -23.53 -4.41
C ILE A 15 9.50 -23.79 -3.46
N GLY A 16 9.73 -25.06 -3.07
CA GLY A 16 10.78 -25.42 -2.10
C GLY A 16 12.22 -25.34 -2.65
N MET A 17 12.41 -25.21 -3.97
CA MET A 17 13.74 -25.17 -4.60
C MET A 17 14.21 -23.79 -5.03
N ILE A 18 13.39 -22.74 -4.87
CA ILE A 18 13.78 -21.39 -5.24
C ILE A 18 14.34 -20.66 -4.00
N GLY A 19 15.65 -20.72 -3.84
CA GLY A 19 16.35 -19.91 -2.84
C GLY A 19 16.15 -18.41 -3.09
N ALA A 20 16.26 -17.59 -2.03
CA ALA A 20 15.99 -16.15 -2.02
C ALA A 20 16.64 -15.33 -3.17
N GLY A 21 17.69 -15.83 -3.80
CA GLY A 21 18.37 -15.19 -4.93
C GLY A 21 17.64 -15.28 -6.27
N VAL A 22 16.73 -16.24 -6.46
CA VAL A 22 15.99 -16.46 -7.72
C VAL A 22 14.64 -15.70 -7.72
N LEU A 23 14.08 -15.42 -6.54
CA LEU A 23 12.84 -14.64 -6.39
C LEU A 23 12.97 -13.19 -6.92
N LEU A 24 14.17 -12.64 -6.90
CA LEU A 24 14.44 -11.28 -7.37
C LEU A 24 14.41 -11.13 -8.89
N SER A 25 14.65 -12.20 -9.66
CA SER A 25 14.76 -12.15 -11.12
C SER A 25 13.45 -12.37 -11.87
N ALA A 26 12.41 -12.90 -11.22
CA ALA A 26 11.15 -13.26 -11.87
C ALA A 26 10.06 -12.17 -11.79
N SER A 27 10.27 -11.15 -10.96
CA SER A 27 9.33 -10.03 -10.86
C SER A 27 9.70 -8.94 -11.87
N PRO A 28 8.77 -8.48 -12.73
CA PRO A 28 9.01 -7.38 -13.67
C PRO A 28 9.48 -6.09 -12.97
N TRP A 29 9.19 -5.95 -11.69
CA TRP A 29 9.60 -4.83 -10.83
C TRP A 29 11.08 -4.85 -10.43
N LEU A 30 11.64 -6.06 -10.36
CA LEU A 30 12.98 -6.31 -9.86
C LEU A 30 13.97 -6.59 -11.01
N SER A 31 13.48 -6.76 -12.25
CA SER A 31 14.34 -6.88 -13.42
C SER A 31 15.23 -5.65 -13.65
N VAL A 32 14.83 -4.50 -13.13
CA VAL A 32 15.68 -3.27 -13.11
C VAL A 32 16.94 -3.47 -12.25
N PHE A 33 16.94 -4.43 -11.31
CA PHE A 33 18.05 -4.70 -10.39
C PHE A 33 18.92 -5.91 -10.81
N SER A 34 18.49 -6.71 -11.80
CA SER A 34 19.23 -7.91 -12.22
C SER A 34 20.46 -7.58 -13.11
N GLU A 35 20.50 -6.41 -13.73
CA GLU A 35 21.71 -5.88 -14.32
C GLU A 35 22.46 -5.04 -13.28
N VAL A 36 23.41 -5.65 -12.59
CA VAL A 36 24.41 -4.93 -11.78
C VAL A 36 25.24 -4.11 -12.76
N VAL A 37 24.78 -2.91 -13.07
CA VAL A 37 25.64 -1.90 -13.65
C VAL A 37 26.58 -1.48 -12.52
N GLU A 38 27.86 -1.82 -12.62
CA GLU A 38 28.91 -1.23 -11.78
C GLU A 38 28.91 0.28 -12.03
N THR A 39 28.08 1.00 -11.28
CA THR A 39 28.07 2.46 -11.29
C THR A 39 29.27 2.93 -10.47
N SER A 40 30.22 3.51 -11.16
CA SER A 40 31.38 4.18 -10.62
C SER A 40 31.00 5.15 -9.50
N GLY A 41 31.18 4.80 -8.23
CA GLY A 41 31.30 5.71 -7.07
C GLY A 41 30.29 6.86 -6.90
N GLU A 42 29.26 6.96 -7.75
CA GLU A 42 28.27 8.04 -7.75
C GLU A 42 27.30 7.88 -6.57
N LYS A 43 27.17 8.94 -5.78
CA LYS A 43 26.24 8.98 -4.62
C LYS A 43 25.01 9.81 -4.96
N CYS A 44 23.85 9.37 -4.48
CA CYS A 44 22.64 10.16 -4.44
C CYS A 44 22.74 11.19 -3.31
N ARG A 45 22.83 12.47 -3.64
CA ARG A 45 22.82 13.59 -2.70
C ARG A 45 21.38 13.96 -2.41
N LEU A 46 20.91 13.53 -1.27
CA LEU A 46 19.50 13.55 -0.87
C LEU A 46 19.24 14.65 0.16
N ALA A 47 18.20 15.44 -0.05
CA ALA A 47 17.68 16.35 0.96
C ALA A 47 16.38 15.79 1.58
N ILE A 48 16.17 16.02 2.87
CA ILE A 48 14.99 15.60 3.61
C ILE A 48 14.15 16.82 3.97
N ILE A 49 12.91 16.86 3.48
CA ILE A 49 11.92 17.89 3.78
C ILE A 49 10.87 17.27 4.68
N GLY A 50 10.77 17.74 5.93
CA GLY A 50 9.93 17.16 6.96
C GLY A 50 10.59 15.99 7.72
N PRO A 51 11.78 16.16 8.35
CA PRO A 51 12.42 15.12 9.17
C PRO A 51 11.71 14.92 10.51
N GLY A 52 10.38 14.86 10.48
CA GLY A 52 9.56 14.46 11.60
C GLY A 52 9.79 12.97 11.96
N SER A 53 8.85 12.37 12.68
CA SER A 53 8.96 10.95 13.10
C SER A 53 9.13 10.00 11.93
N ARG A 54 8.32 10.17 10.85
CA ARG A 54 8.41 9.33 9.66
C ARG A 54 9.66 9.61 8.84
N GLY A 55 10.00 10.89 8.63
CA GLY A 55 11.23 11.29 7.91
C GLY A 55 12.47 10.69 8.57
N ARG A 56 12.63 10.79 9.90
CA ARG A 56 13.76 10.18 10.63
C ARG A 56 13.76 8.65 10.58
N PHE A 57 12.58 8.02 10.59
CA PHE A 57 12.50 6.58 10.39
C PHE A 57 13.08 6.18 9.03
N LEU A 58 12.73 6.87 7.95
CA LEU A 58 13.31 6.64 6.63
C LEU A 58 14.80 6.96 6.58
N MET A 59 15.23 8.08 7.20
CA MET A 59 16.63 8.44 7.33
C MET A 59 17.45 7.32 7.98
N SER A 60 16.90 6.60 8.97
CA SER A 60 17.63 5.53 9.68
C SER A 60 18.05 4.37 8.75
N PHE A 61 17.38 4.16 7.64
CA PHE A 61 17.78 3.23 6.57
C PHE A 61 18.76 3.90 5.60
N LEU A 62 18.45 5.13 5.18
CA LEU A 62 19.23 5.86 4.16
C LEU A 62 20.68 6.13 4.61
N VAL A 63 20.90 6.48 5.87
CA VAL A 63 22.27 6.73 6.39
C VAL A 63 23.16 5.48 6.42
N ARG A 64 22.57 4.30 6.33
CA ARG A 64 23.30 3.02 6.25
C ARG A 64 23.63 2.63 4.80
N ASN A 65 23.04 3.27 3.83
CA ASN A 65 23.28 3.01 2.42
C ASN A 65 24.52 3.80 1.95
N PRO A 66 25.62 3.14 1.54
CA PRO A 66 26.87 3.82 1.15
C PRO A 66 26.70 4.66 -0.11
N LYS A 67 25.66 4.43 -0.93
CA LYS A 67 25.31 5.20 -2.12
C LYS A 67 24.52 6.49 -1.79
N VAL A 68 24.24 6.80 -0.53
CA VAL A 68 23.47 7.98 -0.11
C VAL A 68 24.34 8.95 0.67
N GLU A 69 24.15 10.22 0.38
CA GLU A 69 24.63 11.33 1.22
C GLU A 69 23.44 12.24 1.54
N ILE A 70 23.06 12.32 2.80
CA ILE A 70 22.05 13.30 3.24
C ILE A 70 22.74 14.64 3.38
N VAL A 71 22.48 15.54 2.42
CA VAL A 71 23.18 16.83 2.30
C VAL A 71 22.42 18.01 2.90
N ALA A 72 21.08 17.89 3.04
CA ALA A 72 20.26 18.99 3.54
C ALA A 72 19.03 18.49 4.32
N LEU A 73 18.59 19.28 5.29
CA LEU A 73 17.40 19.08 6.11
C LEU A 73 16.56 20.37 6.12
N CYS A 74 15.23 20.25 6.05
CA CYS A 74 14.30 21.36 6.24
C CYS A 74 13.09 20.90 7.03
N ASP A 75 12.76 21.62 8.09
CA ASP A 75 11.52 21.50 8.87
C ASP A 75 11.19 22.84 9.51
N ILE A 76 9.91 23.13 9.68
CA ILE A 76 9.43 24.31 10.39
C ILE A 76 9.47 24.15 11.91
N TYR A 77 9.67 22.91 12.40
CA TYR A 77 9.73 22.55 13.81
C TYR A 77 11.16 22.21 14.21
N GLN A 78 11.86 23.15 14.84
CA GLN A 78 13.27 23.06 15.21
C GLN A 78 13.65 21.77 15.96
N PRO A 79 12.87 21.24 16.93
CA PRO A 79 13.20 19.98 17.59
C PRO A 79 13.22 18.75 16.65
N SER A 80 12.54 18.80 15.51
CA SER A 80 12.66 17.76 14.47
C SER A 80 14.02 17.81 13.77
N ILE A 81 14.52 19.01 13.50
CA ILE A 81 15.86 19.22 12.91
C ILE A 81 16.95 18.71 13.86
N GLU A 82 16.90 19.08 15.15
CA GLU A 82 17.90 18.66 16.15
C GLU A 82 18.04 17.12 16.18
N LYS A 83 16.90 16.41 16.26
CA LYS A 83 16.90 14.95 16.24
C LYS A 83 17.34 14.35 14.89
N ALA A 84 17.11 15.05 13.78
CA ALA A 84 17.57 14.59 12.48
C ALA A 84 19.07 14.77 12.28
N LEU A 85 19.66 15.82 12.88
CA LEU A 85 21.11 16.05 12.87
C LEU A 85 21.88 14.95 13.62
N GLU A 86 21.27 14.25 14.58
CA GLU A 86 21.86 13.08 15.20
C GLU A 86 22.16 11.96 14.18
N LEU A 87 21.31 11.83 13.14
CA LEU A 87 21.47 10.85 12.06
C LEU A 87 22.35 11.38 10.92
N ALA A 88 22.30 12.68 10.63
CA ALA A 88 23.01 13.31 9.53
C ALA A 88 23.72 14.61 10.00
N PRO A 89 24.78 14.53 10.82
CA PRO A 89 25.38 15.69 11.49
C PRO A 89 26.07 16.66 10.54
N LYS A 90 26.32 16.27 9.29
CA LYS A 90 26.96 17.12 8.26
C LYS A 90 25.93 17.78 7.31
N ALA A 91 24.65 17.46 7.45
CA ALA A 91 23.62 18.03 6.59
C ALA A 91 23.44 19.53 6.87
N LYS A 92 23.31 20.32 5.81
CA LYS A 92 22.95 21.74 5.94
C LYS A 92 21.47 21.87 6.37
N VAL A 93 21.20 22.81 7.23
CA VAL A 93 19.84 23.11 7.69
C VAL A 93 19.30 24.32 6.96
N TYR A 94 18.06 24.21 6.51
CA TYR A 94 17.33 25.28 5.84
C TYR A 94 15.98 25.51 6.53
N ASP A 95 15.57 26.74 6.61
CA ASP A 95 14.27 27.21 7.13
C ASP A 95 13.16 27.19 6.07
N ASP A 96 13.54 27.20 4.79
CA ASP A 96 12.66 27.13 3.62
C ASP A 96 13.17 26.08 2.64
N TYR A 97 12.30 25.12 2.28
CA TYR A 97 12.64 24.05 1.33
C TYR A 97 13.02 24.59 -0.06
N ARG A 98 12.55 25.77 -0.45
CA ARG A 98 12.88 26.38 -1.75
C ARG A 98 14.38 26.64 -1.89
N LYS A 99 15.04 27.01 -0.78
CA LYS A 99 16.51 27.16 -0.75
C LYS A 99 17.25 25.84 -1.02
N ILE A 100 16.66 24.70 -0.60
CA ILE A 100 17.18 23.37 -0.96
C ILE A 100 17.03 23.13 -2.46
N LEU A 101 15.92 23.54 -3.07
CA LEU A 101 15.66 23.33 -4.49
C LEU A 101 16.60 24.14 -5.37
N GLU A 102 17.05 25.31 -4.92
CA GLU A 102 18.05 26.15 -5.58
C GLU A 102 19.47 25.53 -5.54
N ASP A 103 19.76 24.67 -4.56
CA ASP A 103 21.07 24.03 -4.42
C ASP A 103 21.28 22.97 -5.51
N LYS A 104 22.17 23.27 -6.46
CA LYS A 104 22.51 22.37 -7.57
C LYS A 104 23.24 21.10 -7.13
N THR A 105 23.72 21.05 -5.89
CA THR A 105 24.37 19.85 -5.35
C THR A 105 23.37 18.81 -4.86
N VAL A 106 22.08 19.14 -4.74
CA VAL A 106 21.00 18.22 -4.35
C VAL A 106 20.48 17.52 -5.62
N ASP A 107 20.51 16.19 -5.64
CA ASP A 107 19.99 15.37 -6.73
C ASP A 107 18.50 15.05 -6.57
N ALA A 108 18.10 14.75 -5.32
CA ALA A 108 16.76 14.31 -5.00
C ALA A 108 16.27 14.87 -3.66
N VAL A 109 14.95 14.91 -3.49
CA VAL A 109 14.31 15.27 -2.24
C VAL A 109 13.41 14.13 -1.74
N LEU A 110 13.39 13.92 -0.41
CA LEU A 110 12.43 13.07 0.27
C LEU A 110 11.46 13.97 1.03
N VAL A 111 10.17 13.90 0.69
CA VAL A 111 9.10 14.71 1.28
C VAL A 111 8.31 13.85 2.26
N ALA A 112 8.34 14.22 3.54
CA ALA A 112 7.64 13.53 4.63
C ALA A 112 6.95 14.54 5.60
N THR A 113 6.42 15.59 5.03
CA THR A 113 5.66 16.66 5.68
C THR A 113 4.19 16.25 5.92
N PRO A 114 3.34 17.06 6.55
CA PRO A 114 1.89 16.88 6.53
C PRO A 114 1.33 16.85 5.11
N LEU A 115 0.26 16.06 4.91
CA LEU A 115 -0.31 15.73 3.61
C LEU A 115 -0.66 16.97 2.75
N ASN A 116 -1.23 18.02 3.36
CA ASN A 116 -1.65 19.23 2.65
C ASN A 116 -0.51 20.02 2.00
N SER A 117 0.74 19.76 2.36
CA SER A 117 1.90 20.44 1.80
C SER A 117 2.62 19.63 0.70
N HIS A 118 2.27 18.36 0.52
CA HIS A 118 2.95 17.47 -0.43
C HIS A 118 2.93 18.03 -1.86
N CYS A 119 1.75 18.45 -2.33
CA CYS A 119 1.57 18.85 -3.72
C CYS A 119 2.51 20.00 -4.10
N GLN A 120 2.49 21.08 -3.34
CA GLN A 120 3.31 22.25 -3.66
C GLN A 120 4.81 21.93 -3.64
N ILE A 121 5.28 21.20 -2.60
CA ILE A 121 6.69 20.84 -2.46
C ILE A 121 7.14 19.93 -3.62
N VAL A 122 6.32 18.95 -3.99
CA VAL A 122 6.63 18.00 -5.07
C VAL A 122 6.66 18.68 -6.43
N LEU A 123 5.70 19.57 -6.72
CA LEU A 123 5.67 20.32 -7.96
C LEU A 123 6.88 21.25 -8.09
N ASP A 124 7.20 21.99 -7.04
CA ASP A 124 8.37 22.90 -7.02
C ASP A 124 9.68 22.10 -7.19
N ALA A 125 9.76 20.91 -6.57
CA ALA A 125 10.92 20.04 -6.72
C ALA A 125 11.11 19.54 -8.15
N PHE A 126 10.04 19.15 -8.84
CA PHE A 126 10.09 18.78 -10.26
C PHE A 126 10.48 19.96 -11.13
N ASP A 127 9.94 21.17 -10.88
CA ASP A 127 10.31 22.40 -11.61
C ASP A 127 11.79 22.76 -11.42
N ALA A 128 12.33 22.53 -10.22
CA ALA A 128 13.75 22.69 -9.94
C ALA A 128 14.64 21.53 -10.49
N GLY A 129 14.04 20.59 -11.21
CA GLY A 129 14.74 19.45 -11.82
C GLY A 129 15.19 18.37 -10.85
N LYS A 130 14.64 18.30 -9.63
CA LYS A 130 14.96 17.29 -8.62
C LYS A 130 14.17 16.01 -8.83
N HIS A 131 14.76 14.86 -8.45
CA HIS A 131 14.06 13.62 -8.28
C HIS A 131 13.31 13.63 -6.94
N VAL A 132 12.17 12.91 -6.84
CA VAL A 132 11.30 13.02 -5.66
C VAL A 132 10.91 11.66 -5.12
N PHE A 133 11.09 11.48 -3.81
CA PHE A 133 10.37 10.51 -3.01
C PHE A 133 9.32 11.26 -2.18
N CYS A 134 8.05 10.93 -2.32
CA CYS A 134 6.97 11.53 -1.54
C CYS A 134 6.29 10.47 -0.67
N GLU A 135 6.13 10.76 0.62
CA GLU A 135 5.33 9.90 1.49
C GLU A 135 3.87 9.82 1.00
N LYS A 136 3.24 8.73 1.35
CA LYS A 136 1.83 8.48 1.00
C LYS A 136 0.89 9.28 1.96
N SER A 137 -0.29 9.67 1.55
CA SER A 137 -0.78 9.82 0.20
C SER A 137 -0.09 11.01 -0.49
N ILE A 138 -0.03 11.00 -1.82
CA ILE A 138 0.82 11.98 -2.52
C ILE A 138 0.24 13.39 -2.57
N GLY A 139 -1.08 13.55 -2.45
CA GLY A 139 -1.77 14.84 -2.49
C GLY A 139 -2.97 14.87 -1.54
N PHE A 140 -3.47 16.06 -1.27
CA PHE A 140 -4.57 16.33 -0.37
C PHE A 140 -5.94 16.30 -1.06
N THR A 141 -5.95 16.50 -2.39
CA THR A 141 -7.12 16.40 -3.26
C THR A 141 -6.80 15.53 -4.48
N MET A 142 -7.85 15.01 -5.16
CA MET A 142 -7.67 14.24 -6.40
C MET A 142 -7.00 15.07 -7.49
N GLU A 143 -7.35 16.35 -7.61
CA GLU A 143 -6.71 17.29 -8.54
C GLU A 143 -5.21 17.45 -8.25
N GLU A 144 -4.82 17.57 -6.98
CA GLU A 144 -3.40 17.64 -6.59
C GLU A 144 -2.64 16.36 -6.98
N CYS A 145 -3.22 15.19 -6.73
CA CYS A 145 -2.62 13.93 -7.13
C CYS A 145 -2.42 13.86 -8.66
N PHE A 146 -3.42 14.29 -9.42
CA PHE A 146 -3.34 14.33 -10.88
C PHE A 146 -2.29 15.31 -11.39
N ARG A 147 -2.19 16.48 -10.79
CA ARG A 147 -1.14 17.47 -11.10
C ARG A 147 0.27 16.94 -10.83
N ILE A 148 0.48 16.27 -9.70
CA ILE A 148 1.75 15.64 -9.34
C ILE A 148 2.13 14.58 -10.38
N TYR A 149 1.20 13.67 -10.67
CA TYR A 149 1.45 12.60 -11.64
C TYR A 149 1.73 13.15 -13.05
N SER A 150 0.92 14.10 -13.53
CA SER A 150 1.11 14.76 -14.82
C SER A 150 2.45 15.48 -14.91
N LYS A 151 2.88 16.12 -13.81
CA LYS A 151 4.17 16.81 -13.74
C LYS A 151 5.34 15.81 -13.76
N HIS A 152 5.23 14.69 -13.02
CA HIS A 152 6.21 13.60 -13.10
C HIS A 152 6.41 13.14 -14.55
N ILE A 153 5.32 12.82 -15.26
CA ILE A 153 5.39 12.39 -16.66
C ILE A 153 6.03 13.45 -17.56
N SER A 154 5.63 14.72 -17.42
CA SER A 154 6.12 15.81 -18.28
C SER A 154 7.60 16.15 -18.06
N THR A 155 8.10 15.98 -16.84
CA THR A 155 9.51 16.27 -16.50
C THR A 155 10.45 15.08 -16.66
N GLY A 156 9.92 13.86 -16.71
CA GLY A 156 10.69 12.62 -16.72
C GLY A 156 11.59 12.41 -15.50
N LYS A 157 11.30 13.10 -14.39
CA LYS A 157 12.06 12.95 -13.14
C LYS A 157 11.62 11.69 -12.41
N ILE A 158 12.54 11.03 -11.72
CA ILE A 158 12.22 9.89 -10.88
C ILE A 158 11.20 10.30 -9.80
N PHE A 159 10.12 9.52 -9.70
CA PHE A 159 9.08 9.71 -8.70
C PHE A 159 8.77 8.40 -7.97
N PHE A 160 9.01 8.37 -6.69
CA PHE A 160 8.64 7.27 -5.81
C PHE A 160 7.64 7.72 -4.77
N THR A 161 6.79 6.78 -4.37
CA THR A 161 5.78 7.01 -3.32
C THR A 161 6.03 6.07 -2.15
N GLY A 162 5.58 6.45 -0.95
CA GLY A 162 5.76 5.67 0.28
C GLY A 162 4.97 4.35 0.32
N GLN A 163 4.84 3.63 -0.80
CA GLN A 163 4.11 2.36 -0.93
C GLN A 163 5.06 1.15 -0.76
N GLN A 164 5.56 0.96 0.46
CA GLN A 164 6.61 -0.04 0.75
C GLN A 164 6.19 -1.50 0.49
N ARG A 165 4.89 -1.80 0.51
CA ARG A 165 4.39 -3.16 0.27
C ARG A 165 4.64 -3.66 -1.14
N LEU A 166 4.83 -2.76 -2.11
CA LEU A 166 5.29 -3.11 -3.46
C LEU A 166 6.67 -3.77 -3.48
N PHE A 167 7.45 -3.57 -2.41
CA PHE A 167 8.80 -4.10 -2.24
C PHE A 167 8.89 -5.13 -1.10
N ASP A 168 7.77 -5.51 -0.48
CA ASP A 168 7.73 -6.58 0.51
C ASP A 168 7.67 -7.94 -0.21
N PRO A 169 8.66 -8.84 0.00
CA PRO A 169 8.69 -10.14 -0.67
C PRO A 169 7.43 -10.99 -0.46
N ARG A 170 6.74 -10.84 0.69
CA ARG A 170 5.48 -11.54 0.97
C ARG A 170 4.39 -11.09 0.01
N TYR A 171 4.21 -9.76 -0.10
CA TYR A 171 3.18 -9.19 -0.97
C TYR A 171 3.47 -9.47 -2.44
N ILE A 172 4.73 -9.39 -2.85
CA ILE A 172 5.15 -9.78 -4.21
C ILE A 172 4.75 -11.22 -4.49
N LYS A 173 5.10 -12.15 -3.59
CA LYS A 173 4.76 -13.57 -3.76
C LYS A 173 3.26 -13.81 -3.76
N VAL A 174 2.51 -13.12 -2.89
CA VAL A 174 1.04 -13.18 -2.89
C VAL A 174 0.49 -12.77 -4.25
N MET A 175 0.95 -11.65 -4.82
CA MET A 175 0.44 -11.16 -6.09
C MET A 175 0.81 -12.08 -7.26
N GLU A 176 2.00 -12.70 -7.24
CA GLU A 176 2.34 -13.75 -8.20
C GLU A 176 1.33 -14.91 -8.14
N MET A 177 0.98 -15.38 -6.93
CA MET A 177 0.01 -16.46 -6.74
C MET A 177 -1.41 -16.05 -7.18
N VAL A 178 -1.85 -14.83 -6.81
CA VAL A 178 -3.16 -14.29 -7.22
C VAL A 178 -3.25 -14.19 -8.74
N HIS A 179 -2.26 -13.58 -9.39
CA HIS A 179 -2.25 -13.39 -10.84
C HIS A 179 -2.05 -14.70 -11.61
N ALA A 180 -1.43 -15.71 -11.00
CA ALA A 180 -1.36 -17.07 -11.57
C ALA A 180 -2.67 -17.86 -11.43
N GLY A 181 -3.71 -17.27 -10.80
CA GLY A 181 -5.01 -17.92 -10.59
C GLY A 181 -5.01 -19.02 -9.52
N THR A 182 -4.01 -19.03 -8.61
CA THR A 182 -3.88 -20.05 -7.54
C THR A 182 -5.15 -20.13 -6.68
N PHE A 183 -5.81 -18.98 -6.46
CA PHE A 183 -7.01 -18.89 -5.63
C PHE A 183 -8.31 -18.86 -6.46
N GLY A 184 -8.20 -19.10 -7.80
CA GLY A 184 -9.32 -19.01 -8.72
C GLY A 184 -9.76 -17.58 -9.01
N GLU A 185 -11.05 -17.40 -9.30
CA GLU A 185 -11.64 -16.07 -9.52
C GLU A 185 -11.81 -15.35 -8.19
N ILE A 186 -11.26 -14.13 -8.09
CA ILE A 186 -11.37 -13.33 -6.88
C ILE A 186 -12.78 -12.74 -6.78
N ASN A 187 -13.49 -13.06 -5.72
CA ASN A 187 -14.89 -12.67 -5.49
C ASN A 187 -15.04 -11.51 -4.50
N ALA A 188 -14.11 -11.40 -3.56
CA ALA A 188 -14.13 -10.32 -2.56
C ALA A 188 -12.72 -10.04 -2.02
N ILE A 189 -12.52 -8.79 -1.61
CA ILE A 189 -11.34 -8.40 -0.82
C ILE A 189 -11.85 -7.70 0.44
N ARG A 190 -11.35 -8.13 1.59
CA ARG A 190 -11.61 -7.48 2.87
C ARG A 190 -10.32 -6.92 3.39
N THR A 191 -10.34 -5.66 3.80
CA THR A 191 -9.16 -5.01 4.35
C THR A 191 -9.52 -4.28 5.63
N PHE A 192 -8.61 -4.34 6.61
CA PHE A 192 -8.82 -3.62 7.86
C PHE A 192 -7.50 -3.14 8.45
N TRP A 193 -7.60 -2.05 9.20
CA TRP A 193 -6.48 -1.59 10.02
C TRP A 193 -7.00 -1.02 11.34
N ASN A 194 -7.18 -1.91 12.30
CA ASN A 194 -7.65 -1.57 13.63
C ASN A 194 -6.48 -1.24 14.56
N ARG A 195 -6.62 -0.22 15.36
CA ARG A 195 -5.63 0.21 16.35
C ARG A 195 -6.31 0.56 17.67
N ASN A 196 -5.52 0.64 18.74
CA ASN A 196 -5.99 1.17 20.01
C ASN A 196 -5.03 2.30 20.41
N GLY A 197 -5.40 3.52 20.04
CA GLY A 197 -4.62 4.72 20.33
C GLY A 197 -5.23 5.95 19.69
N ASP A 198 -5.13 7.07 20.38
CA ASP A 198 -5.74 8.34 19.99
C ASP A 198 -4.94 9.14 18.94
N TRP A 199 -3.70 8.71 18.64
CA TRP A 199 -2.72 9.42 17.81
C TRP A 199 -2.27 10.79 18.34
N ARG A 200 -2.84 11.23 19.45
CA ARG A 200 -2.48 12.50 20.06
C ARG A 200 -1.11 12.43 20.70
N ARG A 201 -0.37 13.49 20.54
CA ARG A 201 0.94 13.69 21.16
C ARG A 201 0.86 14.83 22.14
N GLU A 202 1.63 14.74 23.18
CA GLU A 202 1.84 15.84 24.10
C GLU A 202 2.49 17.03 23.38
N VAL A 203 2.00 18.22 23.66
CA VAL A 203 2.48 19.47 23.04
C VAL A 203 3.13 20.35 24.10
N PRO A 204 4.28 20.96 23.80
CA PRO A 204 4.97 21.87 24.73
C PRO A 204 4.16 23.13 25.08
N SER A 205 3.32 23.58 24.15
CA SER A 205 2.45 24.75 24.32
C SER A 205 1.23 24.64 23.40
N PRO A 206 0.08 25.26 23.76
CA PRO A 206 -1.17 25.14 23.01
C PRO A 206 -1.11 25.63 21.55
N ASP A 207 -0.25 26.59 21.24
CA ASP A 207 -0.06 27.11 19.87
C ASP A 207 0.58 26.08 18.94
N LEU A 208 1.26 25.07 19.47
CA LEU A 208 1.85 23.97 18.70
C LEU A 208 0.89 22.79 18.48
N GLU A 209 -0.34 22.86 19.00
CA GLU A 209 -1.30 21.75 18.92
C GLU A 209 -1.51 21.29 17.48
N ARG A 210 -1.86 22.20 16.57
CA ARG A 210 -2.13 21.84 15.16
C ARG A 210 -0.87 21.43 14.39
N LEU A 211 0.29 21.96 14.78
CA LEU A 211 1.57 21.58 14.17
C LEU A 211 1.98 20.16 14.54
N ILE A 212 1.88 19.78 15.82
CA ILE A 212 2.34 18.48 16.32
C ILE A 212 1.28 17.41 16.09
N ASN A 213 0.01 17.73 16.32
CA ASN A 213 -1.13 16.83 16.19
C ASN A 213 -1.88 16.98 14.86
N TRP A 214 -1.22 17.43 13.81
CA TRP A 214 -1.79 17.74 12.50
C TRP A 214 -2.69 16.63 11.94
N ARG A 215 -2.40 15.36 12.25
CA ARG A 215 -3.20 14.20 11.81
C ARG A 215 -4.64 14.22 12.32
N LEU A 216 -4.93 14.97 13.37
CA LEU A 216 -6.24 15.04 13.99
C LEU A 216 -7.13 16.13 13.35
N TYR A 217 -6.57 16.96 12.46
CA TYR A 217 -7.23 18.12 11.89
C TYR A 217 -7.40 18.00 10.38
N ARG A 218 -8.63 18.29 9.91
CA ARG A 218 -8.99 18.15 8.50
C ARG A 218 -8.26 19.08 7.54
N GLU A 219 -7.70 20.15 8.06
CA GLU A 219 -6.83 21.07 7.31
C GLU A 219 -5.54 20.37 6.81
N TYR A 220 -5.05 19.37 7.52
CA TYR A 220 -3.75 18.73 7.26
C TYR A 220 -3.85 17.27 6.84
N SER A 221 -4.94 16.58 7.16
CA SER A 221 -5.12 15.15 6.97
C SER A 221 -6.57 14.79 6.64
N LYS A 222 -6.79 13.68 5.94
CA LYS A 222 -8.10 13.05 5.76
C LYS A 222 -8.30 11.87 6.74
N GLY A 223 -7.53 11.84 7.83
CA GLY A 223 -7.65 10.84 8.88
C GLY A 223 -7.37 9.41 8.40
N LEU A 224 -8.19 8.45 8.85
CA LEU A 224 -7.98 7.02 8.62
C LEU A 224 -7.85 6.65 7.14
N MET A 225 -8.51 7.39 6.26
CA MET A 225 -8.45 7.12 4.83
C MET A 225 -7.04 7.35 4.27
N THR A 226 -6.44 8.51 4.49
CA THR A 226 -5.09 8.80 3.96
C THR A 226 -3.96 8.27 4.82
N GLU A 227 -4.18 8.11 6.14
CA GLU A 227 -3.14 7.61 7.03
C GLU A 227 -3.00 6.08 6.99
N LEU A 228 -4.11 5.33 6.83
CA LEU A 228 -4.13 3.87 6.89
C LEU A 228 -4.63 3.22 5.60
N ALA A 229 -5.84 3.59 5.10
CA ALA A 229 -6.48 2.92 3.97
C ALA A 229 -5.62 2.90 2.69
N CYS A 230 -4.75 3.89 2.50
CA CYS A 230 -3.88 4.00 1.34
C CYS A 230 -3.08 2.72 1.04
N HIS A 231 -2.61 2.04 2.07
CA HIS A 231 -1.89 0.78 1.91
C HIS A 231 -2.80 -0.38 1.50
N GLN A 232 -3.98 -0.49 2.15
CA GLN A 232 -4.92 -1.58 1.90
C GLN A 232 -5.58 -1.45 0.52
N LEU A 233 -5.99 -0.24 0.15
CA LEU A 233 -6.63 0.01 -1.14
C LEU A 233 -5.66 -0.22 -2.30
N GLN A 234 -4.38 0.10 -2.11
CA GLN A 234 -3.33 -0.22 -3.07
C GLN A 234 -3.20 -1.74 -3.28
N ILE A 235 -3.20 -2.54 -2.21
CA ILE A 235 -3.11 -4.00 -2.30
C ILE A 235 -4.31 -4.58 -3.04
N GLY A 236 -5.53 -4.08 -2.76
CA GLY A 236 -6.74 -4.52 -3.44
C GLY A 236 -6.73 -4.23 -4.94
N SER A 237 -6.36 -3.01 -5.33
CA SER A 237 -6.23 -2.63 -6.74
C SER A 237 -5.14 -3.43 -7.46
N TRP A 238 -4.02 -3.70 -6.79
CA TRP A 238 -2.94 -4.52 -7.33
C TRP A 238 -3.37 -5.97 -7.53
N ALA A 239 -4.11 -6.55 -6.57
CA ALA A 239 -4.62 -7.91 -6.69
C ALA A 239 -5.59 -8.07 -7.86
N LEU A 240 -6.51 -7.12 -8.03
CA LEU A 240 -7.52 -7.17 -9.10
C LEU A 240 -7.02 -6.61 -10.43
N GLN A 241 -5.94 -5.84 -10.42
CA GLN A 241 -5.43 -5.08 -11.58
C GLN A 241 -6.52 -4.20 -12.23
N LYS A 242 -7.42 -3.67 -11.40
CA LYS A 242 -8.56 -2.86 -11.79
C LYS A 242 -8.77 -1.70 -10.83
N LEU A 243 -9.49 -0.69 -11.29
CA LEU A 243 -10.03 0.37 -10.44
C LEU A 243 -11.49 0.10 -10.12
N PRO A 244 -11.96 0.43 -8.91
CA PRO A 244 -13.38 0.35 -8.61
C PRO A 244 -14.16 1.38 -9.43
N GLU A 245 -15.39 1.01 -9.82
CA GLU A 245 -16.32 1.89 -10.48
C GLU A 245 -16.86 2.95 -9.51
N LYS A 246 -17.16 2.53 -8.27
CA LYS A 246 -17.79 3.38 -7.26
C LYS A 246 -17.40 3.00 -5.84
N VAL A 247 -17.62 3.96 -4.92
CA VAL A 247 -17.42 3.78 -3.49
C VAL A 247 -18.60 4.36 -2.70
N MET A 248 -18.87 3.75 -1.55
CA MET A 248 -19.79 4.22 -0.55
C MET A 248 -19.26 3.88 0.84
N GLY A 249 -19.72 4.59 1.88
CA GLY A 249 -19.28 4.28 3.22
C GLY A 249 -19.88 5.18 4.28
N HIS A 250 -19.45 4.96 5.53
CA HIS A 250 -19.80 5.76 6.70
C HIS A 250 -18.57 6.01 7.56
N GLY A 251 -18.49 7.21 8.14
CA GLY A 251 -17.44 7.59 9.06
C GLY A 251 -17.98 8.43 10.22
N ALA A 252 -17.42 8.23 11.41
CA ALA A 252 -17.84 8.96 12.58
C ALA A 252 -16.71 9.13 13.61
N ILE A 253 -16.86 10.09 14.52
CA ILE A 253 -16.08 10.19 15.76
C ILE A 253 -16.92 9.55 16.86
N THR A 254 -16.63 8.28 17.16
CA THR A 254 -17.43 7.46 18.07
C THR A 254 -16.89 7.43 19.49
N TYR A 255 -15.59 7.42 19.65
CA TYR A 255 -14.92 7.22 20.93
C TYR A 255 -14.02 8.40 21.35
N TRP A 256 -13.04 8.82 20.50
CA TRP A 256 -12.06 9.85 20.83
C TRP A 256 -12.63 11.26 20.66
N LYS A 257 -13.44 11.70 21.63
CA LYS A 257 -14.07 13.05 21.64
C LYS A 257 -13.14 14.10 22.27
N ASP A 258 -11.94 14.22 21.71
CA ASP A 258 -10.82 15.02 22.22
C ASP A 258 -10.59 16.31 21.41
N GLY A 259 -11.57 16.74 20.63
CA GLY A 259 -11.48 17.92 19.76
C GLY A 259 -10.87 17.66 18.38
N ARG A 260 -10.68 16.38 18.01
CA ARG A 260 -10.28 16.01 16.64
C ARG A 260 -11.39 16.31 15.63
N GLU A 261 -10.97 16.55 14.40
CA GLU A 261 -11.86 16.79 13.27
C GLU A 261 -11.99 15.56 12.34
N VAL A 262 -11.04 14.61 12.42
CA VAL A 262 -11.02 13.40 11.61
C VAL A 262 -11.75 12.26 12.30
N TYR A 263 -12.34 11.37 11.51
CA TYR A 263 -13.04 10.19 12.01
C TYR A 263 -12.10 9.22 12.74
N ASP A 264 -12.60 8.58 13.79
CA ASP A 264 -11.92 7.51 14.53
C ASP A 264 -12.47 6.10 14.20
N ASN A 265 -13.53 6.07 13.38
CA ASN A 265 -14.21 4.87 12.91
C ASN A 265 -14.70 5.11 11.48
N VAL A 266 -14.28 4.27 10.53
CA VAL A 266 -14.68 4.36 9.12
C VAL A 266 -14.93 2.97 8.54
N SER A 267 -15.90 2.89 7.62
CA SER A 267 -16.16 1.71 6.80
C SER A 267 -16.48 2.14 5.37
N CYS A 268 -15.76 1.60 4.39
CA CYS A 268 -15.96 1.87 2.97
C CYS A 268 -16.15 0.57 2.19
N ILE A 269 -16.99 0.63 1.15
CA ILE A 269 -17.19 -0.43 0.16
C ILE A 269 -16.89 0.13 -1.22
N TYR A 270 -15.87 -0.41 -1.85
CA TYR A 270 -15.50 -0.15 -3.25
C TYR A 270 -16.06 -1.28 -4.12
N VAL A 271 -16.77 -0.94 -5.18
CA VAL A 271 -17.42 -1.91 -6.08
C VAL A 271 -16.77 -1.80 -7.46
N PHE A 272 -16.38 -2.94 -8.03
CA PHE A 272 -15.76 -3.05 -9.34
C PHE A 272 -16.83 -3.37 -10.41
N ASP A 273 -16.48 -3.22 -11.67
CA ASP A 273 -17.38 -3.37 -12.83
C ASP A 273 -17.97 -4.79 -12.99
N ASP A 274 -17.26 -5.81 -12.49
CA ASP A 274 -17.70 -7.22 -12.47
C ASP A 274 -18.48 -7.60 -11.20
N GLY A 275 -18.76 -6.62 -10.31
CA GLY A 275 -19.48 -6.83 -9.07
C GLY A 275 -18.60 -7.29 -7.89
N VAL A 276 -17.31 -7.52 -8.12
CA VAL A 276 -16.35 -7.76 -7.02
C VAL A 276 -16.34 -6.55 -6.10
N LYS A 277 -16.31 -6.82 -4.79
CA LYS A 277 -16.24 -5.76 -3.78
C LYS A 277 -14.95 -5.83 -2.99
N MET A 278 -14.41 -4.65 -2.68
CA MET A 278 -13.35 -4.46 -1.71
C MET A 278 -13.87 -3.61 -0.55
N THR A 279 -13.69 -4.08 0.68
CA THR A 279 -14.04 -3.30 1.87
C THR A 279 -12.80 -2.79 2.57
N PHE A 280 -12.93 -1.62 3.20
CA PHE A 280 -11.94 -1.12 4.15
C PHE A 280 -12.65 -0.71 5.42
N ASP A 281 -12.24 -1.31 6.55
CA ASP A 281 -12.73 -1.00 7.88
C ASP A 281 -11.57 -0.57 8.79
N SER A 282 -11.78 0.48 9.57
CA SER A 282 -10.78 0.93 10.54
C SER A 282 -11.43 1.56 11.75
N VAL A 283 -11.04 1.10 12.92
CA VAL A 283 -11.36 1.69 14.21
C VAL A 283 -10.08 1.86 15.02
N ILE A 284 -9.91 3.03 15.66
CA ILE A 284 -8.71 3.32 16.46
C ILE A 284 -8.95 3.31 17.97
N SER A 285 -10.10 2.81 18.40
CA SER A 285 -10.44 2.55 19.81
C SER A 285 -10.37 1.07 20.19
N ASN A 286 -10.07 0.19 19.24
CA ASN A 286 -9.95 -1.25 19.45
C ASN A 286 -8.98 -1.84 18.42
N LYS A 287 -8.00 -2.64 18.88
CA LYS A 287 -6.98 -3.25 18.02
C LYS A 287 -7.26 -4.70 17.63
N PHE A 288 -8.48 -5.20 17.91
CA PHE A 288 -8.82 -6.58 17.58
C PHE A 288 -8.63 -6.83 16.07
N TYR A 289 -8.08 -7.97 15.72
CA TYR A 289 -7.66 -8.37 14.38
C TYR A 289 -6.49 -7.54 13.79
N GLY A 290 -6.22 -6.33 14.29
CA GLY A 290 -5.10 -5.50 13.87
C GLY A 290 -5.18 -5.05 12.40
N LEU A 291 -4.17 -5.43 11.62
CA LEU A 291 -3.98 -5.10 10.21
C LEU A 291 -4.00 -6.38 9.38
N GLU A 292 -4.83 -6.43 8.34
CA GLU A 292 -4.84 -7.53 7.38
C GLU A 292 -5.56 -7.15 6.08
N GLU A 293 -5.22 -7.86 5.02
CA GLU A 293 -5.99 -7.99 3.80
C GLU A 293 -6.37 -9.47 3.60
N GLN A 294 -7.62 -9.73 3.24
CA GLN A 294 -8.12 -11.05 2.85
C GLN A 294 -8.53 -11.02 1.39
N ILE A 295 -7.73 -11.64 0.52
CA ILE A 295 -8.03 -11.75 -0.91
C ILE A 295 -8.69 -13.12 -1.10
N MET A 296 -9.99 -13.11 -1.40
CA MET A 296 -10.87 -14.28 -1.38
C MET A 296 -11.27 -14.66 -2.79
N GLY A 297 -10.82 -15.82 -3.24
CA GLY A 297 -11.24 -16.45 -4.49
C GLY A 297 -12.06 -17.72 -4.24
N ASN A 298 -12.66 -18.25 -5.31
CA ASN A 298 -13.49 -19.45 -5.22
C ASN A 298 -12.72 -20.76 -4.95
N LEU A 299 -11.39 -20.75 -5.08
CA LEU A 299 -10.52 -21.89 -4.76
C LEU A 299 -9.71 -21.71 -3.49
N GLY A 300 -9.71 -20.50 -2.90
CA GLY A 300 -8.97 -20.24 -1.68
C GLY A 300 -8.88 -18.77 -1.31
N THR A 301 -8.29 -18.53 -0.15
CA THR A 301 -8.09 -17.19 0.42
C THR A 301 -6.62 -17.01 0.78
N VAL A 302 -6.11 -15.80 0.59
CA VAL A 302 -4.77 -15.41 1.05
C VAL A 302 -4.82 -14.20 1.96
N GLU A 303 -4.05 -14.25 3.05
CA GLU A 303 -3.84 -13.18 4.03
C GLU A 303 -2.38 -12.69 3.94
N PRO A 304 -2.11 -11.63 3.14
CA PRO A 304 -0.74 -11.16 2.86
C PRO A 304 0.04 -10.74 4.10
N GLU A 305 -0.58 -9.99 5.02
CA GLU A 305 0.13 -9.50 6.23
C GLU A 305 0.54 -10.65 7.15
N LYS A 306 -0.30 -11.65 7.31
CA LYS A 306 0.05 -12.89 8.03
C LYS A 306 0.95 -13.81 7.22
N GLY A 307 1.01 -13.62 5.90
CA GLY A 307 1.77 -14.48 4.98
C GLY A 307 1.19 -15.89 4.90
N LYS A 308 -0.13 -16.05 4.98
CA LYS A 308 -0.83 -17.33 5.00
C LYS A 308 -1.83 -17.44 3.86
N TYR A 309 -2.08 -18.66 3.40
CA TYR A 309 -3.14 -18.98 2.47
C TYR A 309 -3.90 -20.23 2.90
N PHE A 310 -5.12 -20.34 2.40
CA PHE A 310 -6.09 -21.40 2.71
C PHE A 310 -6.76 -21.82 1.41
N PHE A 311 -6.84 -23.12 1.14
CA PHE A 311 -7.63 -23.61 0.02
C PHE A 311 -9.03 -23.98 0.46
N GLU A 312 -10.01 -23.64 -0.37
CA GLU A 312 -11.38 -24.05 -0.20
C GLU A 312 -11.56 -25.53 -0.56
N SER A 313 -12.47 -26.19 0.12
CA SER A 313 -12.98 -27.48 -0.33
C SER A 313 -13.97 -27.25 -1.47
N VAL A 314 -13.92 -28.11 -2.48
CA VAL A 314 -14.91 -28.06 -3.58
C VAL A 314 -16.30 -28.31 -2.98
N PRO A 315 -17.28 -27.43 -3.21
CA PRO A 315 -18.64 -27.65 -2.75
C PRO A 315 -19.17 -28.99 -3.28
N PRO A 316 -19.85 -29.79 -2.47
CA PRO A 316 -20.44 -31.03 -2.92
C PRO A 316 -21.44 -30.77 -4.05
N ALA A 317 -21.53 -31.69 -5.02
CA ALA A 317 -22.48 -31.58 -6.12
C ALA A 317 -23.93 -31.40 -5.59
N PRO A 318 -24.73 -30.54 -6.22
CA PRO A 318 -26.10 -30.25 -5.76
C PRO A 318 -26.96 -31.48 -5.45
N GLY A 319 -26.82 -32.53 -6.25
CA GLY A 319 -27.51 -33.80 -6.02
C GLY A 319 -27.06 -34.54 -4.76
N PHE A 320 -25.82 -34.37 -4.33
CA PHE A 320 -25.31 -34.95 -3.10
C PHE A 320 -25.88 -34.25 -1.86
N LEU A 321 -26.01 -32.93 -1.91
CA LEU A 321 -26.67 -32.15 -0.87
C LEU A 321 -28.16 -32.49 -0.73
N GLN A 322 -28.86 -32.68 -1.87
CA GLN A 322 -30.23 -33.12 -1.85
C GLN A 322 -30.37 -34.49 -1.22
N MET A 323 -29.51 -35.43 -1.53
CA MET A 323 -29.48 -36.76 -0.93
C MET A 323 -29.24 -36.72 0.57
N ILE A 324 -28.30 -35.90 1.05
CA ILE A 324 -28.06 -35.72 2.50
C ILE A 324 -29.30 -35.14 3.18
N ASN A 325 -29.88 -34.09 2.62
CA ASN A 325 -31.12 -33.48 3.16
C ASN A 325 -32.29 -34.47 3.24
N GLU A 326 -32.47 -35.29 2.19
CA GLU A 326 -33.49 -36.32 2.19
C GLU A 326 -33.22 -37.40 3.22
N TRP A 327 -31.98 -37.76 3.46
CA TRP A 327 -31.56 -38.73 4.47
C TRP A 327 -31.74 -38.16 5.89
N GLU A 328 -31.34 -36.94 6.15
CA GLU A 328 -31.50 -36.25 7.42
C GLU A 328 -32.98 -36.12 7.78
N ASN A 329 -33.85 -35.74 6.84
CA ASN A 329 -35.29 -35.67 7.01
C ASN A 329 -35.92 -37.03 7.42
N LYS A 330 -35.35 -38.14 6.92
CA LYS A 330 -35.83 -39.49 7.24
C LYS A 330 -35.38 -39.97 8.63
N VAL A 331 -34.18 -39.52 9.07
CA VAL A 331 -33.55 -39.98 10.31
C VAL A 331 -34.00 -39.16 11.51
N PHE A 332 -34.19 -37.85 11.35
CA PHE A 332 -34.38 -36.93 12.49
C PHE A 332 -35.79 -36.36 12.62
N ASP A 333 -36.71 -36.71 11.74
CA ASP A 333 -38.11 -36.22 11.78
C ASP A 333 -38.22 -34.69 12.04
N SER A 334 -37.21 -33.95 11.61
CA SER A 334 -37.07 -32.51 11.75
C SER A 334 -36.52 -31.90 10.47
N LEU A 335 -36.79 -30.62 10.23
CA LEU A 335 -36.17 -29.87 9.14
C LEU A 335 -34.66 -30.00 9.26
N PRO A 336 -33.95 -30.33 8.13
CA PRO A 336 -32.49 -30.45 8.15
C PRO A 336 -31.88 -29.15 8.64
N PHE A 337 -31.18 -29.25 9.76
CA PHE A 337 -30.50 -28.10 10.36
C PHE A 337 -29.15 -27.85 9.73
N ALA A 338 -28.58 -28.85 9.09
CA ALA A 338 -27.24 -28.81 8.53
C ALA A 338 -27.27 -28.75 7.02
N GLY A 339 -27.57 -27.56 6.48
CA GLY A 339 -27.09 -27.24 5.14
C GLY A 339 -25.60 -26.93 5.20
N THR A 340 -24.93 -26.92 4.06
CA THR A 340 -23.53 -26.51 3.89
C THR A 340 -23.18 -25.12 4.46
N SER A 341 -24.18 -24.27 4.73
CA SER A 341 -24.02 -22.98 5.40
C SER A 341 -23.56 -23.08 6.87
N TRP A 342 -23.63 -24.27 7.48
CA TRP A 342 -23.22 -24.54 8.87
C TRP A 342 -21.92 -25.33 8.96
N ALA A 343 -21.28 -25.62 7.80
CA ALA A 343 -19.96 -26.23 7.81
C ALA A 343 -18.95 -25.29 8.52
N PRO A 344 -17.99 -25.87 9.25
CA PRO A 344 -16.93 -25.08 9.88
C PRO A 344 -16.22 -24.18 8.87
N GLU A 345 -15.81 -23.01 9.34
CA GLU A 345 -15.02 -22.10 8.52
C GLU A 345 -13.74 -22.79 8.03
N THR A 346 -13.36 -22.56 6.76
CA THR A 346 -12.14 -23.08 6.15
C THR A 346 -10.91 -22.81 7.02
N ALA A 347 -10.83 -21.64 7.64
CA ALA A 347 -9.72 -21.30 8.52
C ALA A 347 -9.71 -22.10 9.84
N ASN A 348 -10.85 -22.63 10.30
CA ASN A 348 -10.93 -23.49 11.48
C ASN A 348 -10.54 -24.95 11.15
N GLU A 349 -10.94 -25.42 9.99
CA GLU A 349 -10.57 -26.77 9.50
C GLU A 349 -9.10 -26.84 9.06
N ASN A 350 -8.63 -25.77 8.43
CA ASN A 350 -7.33 -25.65 7.81
C ASN A 350 -6.58 -24.47 8.43
N LYS A 351 -5.56 -24.72 9.24
CA LYS A 351 -4.75 -23.67 9.90
C LYS A 351 -3.98 -22.80 8.92
N GLY A 352 -4.10 -23.02 7.61
CA GLY A 352 -3.39 -22.34 6.53
C GLY A 352 -1.92 -22.74 6.44
N GLU A 353 -1.34 -22.42 5.30
CA GLU A 353 0.08 -22.65 5.01
C GLU A 353 0.79 -21.31 4.89
N PHE A 354 2.07 -21.26 5.28
CA PHE A 354 2.88 -20.05 5.12
C PHE A 354 3.43 -19.95 3.71
N ILE A 355 3.37 -18.74 3.13
CA ILE A 355 3.78 -18.45 1.76
C ILE A 355 5.31 -18.56 1.58
N LEU A 356 6.07 -18.09 2.56
CA LEU A 356 7.54 -18.02 2.53
C LEU A 356 8.21 -18.88 3.61
N GLY A 357 7.47 -19.85 4.21
CA GLY A 357 7.97 -20.68 5.31
C GLY A 357 8.17 -19.93 6.62
N GLU A 358 8.92 -18.83 6.60
CA GLU A 358 9.11 -17.92 7.75
C GLU A 358 8.68 -16.50 7.41
N ARG A 359 8.15 -15.77 8.41
CA ARG A 359 7.77 -14.37 8.23
C ARG A 359 9.03 -13.51 8.04
N PRO A 360 9.18 -12.80 6.89
CA PRO A 360 10.27 -11.85 6.72
C PRO A 360 10.25 -10.78 7.80
N LYS A 361 11.42 -10.35 8.25
CA LYS A 361 11.56 -9.28 9.25
C LYS A 361 11.37 -7.87 8.68
N SER A 362 11.35 -7.74 7.35
CA SER A 362 11.20 -6.47 6.62
C SER A 362 9.75 -6.24 6.21
N ASP A 363 9.31 -4.99 6.24
CA ASP A 363 8.04 -4.52 5.68
C ASP A 363 8.20 -3.94 4.26
N GLY A 364 9.34 -4.16 3.61
CA GLY A 364 9.69 -3.62 2.30
C GLY A 364 10.25 -2.19 2.31
N THR A 365 10.29 -1.49 3.46
CA THR A 365 10.74 -0.09 3.51
C THR A 365 12.19 0.09 3.07
N SER A 366 13.11 -0.77 3.54
CA SER A 366 14.54 -0.66 3.12
C SER A 366 14.71 -0.88 1.63
N LEU A 367 14.03 -1.90 1.08
CA LEU A 367 14.08 -2.24 -0.33
C LEU A 367 13.48 -1.12 -1.21
N LEU A 368 12.38 -0.51 -0.78
CA LEU A 368 11.80 0.66 -1.46
C LEU A 368 12.79 1.83 -1.53
N LEU A 369 13.48 2.14 -0.41
CA LEU A 369 14.45 3.23 -0.37
C LEU A 369 15.71 2.92 -1.18
N GLU A 370 16.20 1.68 -1.14
CA GLU A 370 17.31 1.22 -1.99
C GLU A 370 16.95 1.35 -3.46
N ALA A 371 15.73 0.94 -3.84
CA ALA A 371 15.21 1.07 -5.19
C ALA A 371 15.12 2.54 -5.65
N PHE A 372 14.67 3.43 -4.78
CA PHE A 372 14.63 4.86 -5.07
C PHE A 372 16.04 5.42 -5.34
N VAL A 373 16.99 5.11 -4.47
CA VAL A 373 18.40 5.56 -4.63
C VAL A 373 18.99 5.06 -5.93
N GLU A 374 18.78 3.78 -6.25
CA GLU A 374 19.27 3.19 -7.50
C GLU A 374 18.61 3.82 -8.72
N ALA A 375 17.30 4.08 -8.67
CA ALA A 375 16.60 4.77 -9.76
C ALA A 375 17.12 6.19 -9.99
N VAL A 376 17.45 6.92 -8.92
CA VAL A 376 18.06 8.27 -9.02
C VAL A 376 19.44 8.22 -9.68
N ILE A 377 20.29 7.26 -9.26
CA ILE A 377 21.66 7.11 -9.79
C ILE A 377 21.62 6.68 -11.27
N THR A 378 20.79 5.68 -11.59
CA THR A 378 20.68 5.13 -12.96
C THR A 378 19.79 5.96 -13.87
N ARG A 379 19.02 6.91 -13.32
CA ARG A 379 18.00 7.73 -14.01
C ARG A 379 16.95 6.87 -14.74
N ARG A 380 16.61 5.70 -14.17
CA ARG A 380 15.60 4.79 -14.68
C ARG A 380 14.42 4.74 -13.71
N GLN A 381 13.25 5.20 -14.16
CA GLN A 381 12.00 5.08 -13.40
C GLN A 381 11.52 3.63 -13.46
N PRO A 382 11.35 2.92 -12.32
CA PRO A 382 10.67 1.64 -12.30
C PRO A 382 9.20 1.79 -12.72
N GLU A 383 8.71 0.82 -13.47
CA GLU A 383 7.31 0.79 -13.89
C GLU A 383 6.37 0.75 -12.68
N ARG A 384 5.20 1.35 -12.81
CA ARG A 384 4.05 1.30 -11.89
C ARG A 384 4.20 1.98 -10.52
N ILE A 385 5.40 2.23 -9.96
CA ILE A 385 5.51 2.80 -8.60
C ILE A 385 4.81 4.16 -8.46
N ALA A 386 4.87 4.99 -9.48
CA ALA A 386 4.18 6.27 -9.53
C ALA A 386 2.67 6.09 -9.69
N GLU A 387 2.24 5.19 -10.59
CA GLU A 387 0.85 4.84 -10.85
C GLU A 387 0.17 4.22 -9.63
N GLU A 388 0.84 3.29 -8.95
CA GLU A 388 0.33 2.65 -7.74
C GLU A 388 0.13 3.68 -6.63
N GLY A 389 1.09 4.60 -6.43
CA GLY A 389 0.96 5.68 -5.45
C GLY A 389 -0.13 6.67 -5.81
N TYR A 390 -0.27 6.99 -7.10
CA TYR A 390 -1.33 7.83 -7.62
C TYR A 390 -2.71 7.23 -7.32
N TYR A 391 -2.97 6.00 -7.77
CA TYR A 391 -4.27 5.37 -7.58
C TYR A 391 -4.59 5.06 -6.13
N ALA A 392 -3.62 4.63 -5.33
CA ALA A 392 -3.82 4.45 -3.90
C ALA A 392 -4.30 5.74 -3.22
N SER A 393 -3.71 6.89 -3.60
CA SER A 393 -4.11 8.20 -3.10
C SER A 393 -5.49 8.60 -3.59
N MET A 394 -5.79 8.39 -4.89
CA MET A 394 -7.10 8.69 -5.48
C MET A 394 -8.22 7.91 -4.79
N LEU A 395 -8.03 6.60 -4.55
CA LEU A 395 -9.02 5.76 -3.87
C LEU A 395 -9.28 6.21 -2.44
N CYS A 396 -8.22 6.61 -1.71
CA CYS A 396 -8.38 7.16 -0.36
C CYS A 396 -9.20 8.45 -0.35
N LEU A 397 -8.91 9.36 -1.27
CA LEU A 397 -9.57 10.67 -1.35
C LEU A 397 -11.01 10.53 -1.81
N LEU A 398 -11.29 9.66 -2.78
CA LEU A 398 -12.65 9.35 -3.20
C LEU A 398 -13.46 8.70 -2.06
N GLY A 399 -12.84 7.80 -1.30
CA GLY A 399 -13.43 7.21 -0.11
C GLY A 399 -13.72 8.25 0.97
N ASP A 400 -12.76 9.12 1.31
CA ASP A 400 -12.99 10.21 2.28
C ASP A 400 -14.14 11.12 1.83
N GLN A 401 -14.20 11.47 0.55
CA GLN A 401 -15.27 12.26 0.00
C GLN A 401 -16.64 11.56 0.14
N ALA A 402 -16.72 10.26 -0.14
CA ALA A 402 -17.94 9.48 0.03
C ALA A 402 -18.41 9.45 1.49
N LEU A 403 -17.47 9.35 2.45
CA LEU A 403 -17.77 9.44 3.90
C LEU A 403 -18.30 10.82 4.30
N GLN A 404 -17.75 11.91 3.72
CA GLN A 404 -18.18 13.28 4.05
C GLN A 404 -19.53 13.62 3.44
N GLU A 405 -19.81 13.16 2.23
CA GLU A 405 -21.02 13.48 1.49
C GLU A 405 -22.16 12.46 1.76
N GLU A 406 -21.86 11.37 2.46
CA GLU A 406 -22.80 10.28 2.79
C GLU A 406 -23.57 9.76 1.56
N ARG A 407 -22.87 9.65 0.44
CA ARG A 407 -23.45 9.18 -0.83
C ARG A 407 -22.51 8.27 -1.63
N VAL A 408 -23.07 7.57 -2.61
CA VAL A 408 -22.30 6.80 -3.59
C VAL A 408 -21.57 7.77 -4.52
N LEU A 409 -20.24 7.58 -4.66
CA LEU A 409 -19.41 8.32 -5.60
C LEU A 409 -18.83 7.37 -6.63
N TYR A 410 -18.78 7.82 -7.88
CA TYR A 410 -18.14 7.11 -8.99
C TYR A 410 -16.72 7.63 -9.20
N PHE A 411 -15.83 6.74 -9.63
CA PHE A 411 -14.47 7.15 -9.96
C PHE A 411 -14.49 8.05 -11.21
N PRO A 412 -13.99 9.30 -11.13
CA PRO A 412 -14.09 10.24 -12.25
C PRO A 412 -13.21 9.83 -13.44
N ASP A 413 -13.77 9.86 -14.64
CA ASP A 413 -13.07 9.42 -15.86
C ASP A 413 -11.86 10.30 -16.20
N GLU A 414 -11.91 11.59 -15.90
CA GLU A 414 -10.82 12.54 -16.13
C GLU A 414 -9.54 12.22 -15.36
N TYR A 415 -9.62 11.43 -14.28
CA TYR A 415 -8.50 11.01 -13.48
C TYR A 415 -8.02 9.58 -13.80
N LYS A 416 -8.63 8.91 -14.77
CA LYS A 416 -8.17 7.61 -15.25
C LYS A 416 -6.93 7.80 -16.13
N ILE A 417 -5.77 7.38 -15.60
CA ILE A 417 -4.54 7.24 -16.40
C ILE A 417 -4.52 5.82 -17.01
N ASN A 418 -3.72 5.61 -18.05
CA ASN A 418 -3.61 4.32 -18.74
C ASN A 418 -2.90 3.26 -17.87
N TYR A 419 -3.51 2.91 -16.74
CA TYR A 419 -3.00 1.93 -15.78
C TYR A 419 -2.89 0.51 -16.37
N LEU A 420 -3.75 0.17 -17.34
CA LEU A 420 -3.91 -1.19 -17.85
C LEU A 420 -3.22 -1.46 -19.20
N ASN A 421 -2.65 -0.47 -19.86
CA ASN A 421 -1.96 -0.70 -21.14
C ASN A 421 -0.66 -1.52 -21.03
N HIS A 422 -0.20 -1.81 -19.81
CA HIS A 422 0.95 -2.70 -19.57
C HIS A 422 0.57 -4.19 -19.50
N GLN A 423 -0.72 -4.55 -19.48
CA GLN A 423 -1.15 -5.96 -19.52
C GLN A 423 -0.91 -6.66 -20.88
N ALA A 424 -0.65 -5.91 -21.95
CA ALA A 424 -0.54 -6.46 -23.30
C ALA A 424 0.79 -7.17 -23.62
N LYS A 425 1.72 -7.31 -22.66
CA LYS A 425 3.01 -7.96 -22.88
C LYS A 425 3.28 -9.09 -21.89
N THR A 426 2.33 -9.97 -21.68
CA THR A 426 2.67 -11.31 -21.19
C THR A 426 3.26 -12.06 -22.38
N PRO A 427 4.49 -12.59 -22.31
CA PRO A 427 5.01 -13.46 -23.38
C PRO A 427 4.07 -14.65 -23.49
N GLN A 428 3.44 -14.83 -24.65
CA GLN A 428 2.83 -16.11 -24.96
C GLN A 428 3.94 -17.16 -24.85
N ALA A 429 3.73 -18.11 -23.94
CA ALA A 429 4.59 -19.28 -23.85
C ALA A 429 4.56 -19.99 -25.22
N VAL A 430 5.72 -20.09 -25.86
CA VAL A 430 5.98 -20.91 -27.04
C VAL A 430 6.05 -22.38 -26.62
#